data_55ccca2a4663482d4b9b6e9ed4e4941d
#
_entry.id   55ccca2a4663482d4b9b6e9ed4e4941d
#
_cell.length_a   1.000
_cell.length_b   1.000
_cell.length_c   1.000
_cell.angle_alpha   90.00
_cell.angle_beta   90.00
_cell.angle_gamma   90.00
#
_symmetry.space_group_name_H-M   'P 1'
#
loop_
_entity.id
_entity.type
_entity.pdbx_description
1 polymer ?
#
loop_
_entity_poly.entity_id
_entity_poly.type
_entity_poly.pdbx_seq_one_letter_code
_entity_poly.pdbx_strand_id
1 'polypeptide(L)' 'MSENTNDSANPVLTFEGKKYLISELPNDIKESIKGLQIAKTQLKMHEDTLKLLSISRDYLVNQLREKLKNID' A
#
# COMPACT_ATOMS: atom_id res chain seq x y z
N MET A 1 -22.67 14.96 15.61
CA MET A 1 -21.62 14.42 16.13
C MET A 1 -21.70 12.93 16.19
N SER A 2 -22.78 12.44 16.45
CA SER A 2 -22.90 11.03 16.55
C SER A 2 -22.75 10.31 15.22
N GLU A 3 -22.99 11.00 14.12
CA GLU A 3 -22.87 10.33 12.83
C GLU A 3 -21.47 9.83 12.59
N ASN A 4 -20.49 10.65 12.91
CA ASN A 4 -19.12 10.23 12.72
C ASN A 4 -18.79 9.00 13.53
N THR A 5 -19.31 8.97 14.75
CA THR A 5 -19.11 7.83 15.61
C THR A 5 -19.72 6.59 14.99
N ASN A 6 -20.91 6.73 14.43
CA ASN A 6 -21.56 5.59 13.82
C ASN A 6 -20.78 5.06 12.64
N ASP A 7 -20.24 5.94 11.84
CA ASP A 7 -19.41 5.51 10.70
C ASP A 7 -18.22 4.74 11.19
N SER A 8 -17.59 5.21 12.26
CA SER A 8 -16.45 4.50 12.82
C SER A 8 -16.85 3.15 13.40
N ALA A 9 -18.03 3.11 14.04
CA ALA A 9 -18.46 1.89 14.70
C ALA A 9 -18.93 0.82 13.72
N ASN A 10 -19.31 1.22 12.50
CA ASN A 10 -19.88 0.28 11.55
C ASN A 10 -19.16 0.33 10.22
N PRO A 11 -17.90 -0.09 10.22
CA PRO A 11 -17.17 -0.12 8.95
C PRO A 11 -17.78 -1.13 7.99
N VAL A 12 -17.68 -0.82 6.73
CA VAL A 12 -18.24 -1.63 5.65
C VAL A 12 -17.12 -2.09 4.74
N LEU A 13 -17.17 -3.37 4.37
CA LEU A 13 -16.28 -3.92 3.37
C LEU A 13 -17.01 -3.96 2.05
N THR A 14 -16.42 -3.36 1.03
CA THR A 14 -16.92 -3.52 -0.33
C THR A 14 -15.97 -4.45 -1.06
N PHE A 15 -16.47 -5.59 -1.49
CA PHE A 15 -15.65 -6.60 -2.12
C PHE A 15 -16.39 -7.16 -3.32
N GLU A 16 -15.79 -7.02 -4.49
CA GLU A 16 -16.34 -7.55 -5.75
C GLU A 16 -17.79 -7.14 -5.94
N GLY A 17 -18.06 -5.87 -5.68
CA GLY A 17 -19.36 -5.28 -5.93
C GLY A 17 -20.38 -5.45 -4.83
N LYS A 18 -20.02 -6.13 -3.76
CA LYS A 18 -20.95 -6.35 -2.64
C LYS A 18 -20.45 -5.65 -1.38
N LYS A 19 -21.39 -5.24 -0.57
CA LYS A 19 -21.08 -4.56 0.67
C LYS A 19 -21.45 -5.44 1.86
N TYR A 20 -20.55 -5.50 2.82
CA TYR A 20 -20.74 -6.29 4.03
C TYR A 20 -20.44 -5.45 5.25
N LEU A 21 -21.26 -5.58 6.28
CA LEU A 21 -20.94 -4.98 7.57
C LEU A 21 -19.88 -5.85 8.24
N ILE A 22 -18.70 -5.30 8.45
CA ILE A 22 -17.60 -6.07 8.97
C ILE A 22 -17.92 -6.65 10.35
N SER A 23 -18.65 -5.88 11.16
CA SER A 23 -18.98 -6.33 12.51
C SER A 23 -19.84 -7.60 12.51
N GLU A 24 -20.52 -7.87 11.41
CA GLU A 24 -21.42 -9.03 11.33
C GLU A 24 -20.76 -10.23 10.68
N LEU A 25 -19.49 -10.12 10.28
CA LEU A 25 -18.80 -11.23 9.64
C LEU A 25 -18.18 -12.15 10.67
N PRO A 26 -18.04 -13.44 10.34
CA PRO A 26 -17.35 -14.37 11.23
C PRO A 26 -15.90 -13.95 11.47
N ASN A 27 -15.33 -14.43 12.57
CA ASN A 27 -13.98 -14.02 12.95
C ASN A 27 -12.93 -14.41 11.93
N ASP A 28 -13.06 -15.58 11.33
CA ASP A 28 -12.06 -15.99 10.32
C ASP A 28 -12.08 -15.07 9.12
N ILE A 29 -13.26 -14.58 8.74
CA ILE A 29 -13.35 -13.64 7.63
C ILE A 29 -12.78 -12.30 8.05
N LYS A 30 -13.04 -11.87 9.30
CA LYS A 30 -12.45 -10.60 9.79
C LYS A 30 -10.93 -10.67 9.77
N GLU A 31 -10.37 -11.83 10.10
CA GLU A 31 -8.92 -11.96 10.08
C GLU A 31 -8.37 -11.94 8.67
N SER A 32 -9.10 -12.52 7.73
CA SER A 32 -8.70 -12.44 6.33
C SER A 32 -8.71 -11.00 5.83
N ILE A 33 -9.71 -10.23 6.23
CA ILE A 33 -9.77 -8.82 5.86
C ILE A 33 -8.58 -8.07 6.42
N LYS A 34 -8.26 -8.32 7.68
CA LYS A 34 -7.11 -7.66 8.30
C LYS A 34 -5.82 -8.04 7.59
N GLY A 35 -5.66 -9.32 7.25
CA GLY A 35 -4.49 -9.77 6.52
C GLY A 35 -4.39 -9.12 5.16
N LEU A 36 -5.52 -8.98 4.47
CA LEU A 36 -5.52 -8.32 3.17
C LEU A 36 -5.11 -6.86 3.28
N GLN A 37 -5.61 -6.16 4.30
CA GLN A 37 -5.25 -4.77 4.51
C GLN A 37 -3.76 -4.61 4.79
N ILE A 38 -3.20 -5.51 5.59
CA ILE A 38 -1.78 -5.48 5.88
C ILE A 38 -0.99 -5.73 4.60
N ALA A 39 -1.39 -6.73 3.82
CA ALA A 39 -0.69 -7.05 2.58
C ALA A 39 -0.74 -5.88 1.60
N LYS A 40 -1.89 -5.23 1.48
CA LYS A 40 -2.01 -4.09 0.57
C LYS A 40 -1.13 -2.93 1.01
N THR A 41 -1.07 -2.68 2.32
CA THR A 41 -0.24 -1.61 2.83
C THR A 41 1.24 -1.90 2.58
N GLN A 42 1.66 -3.14 2.84
CA GLN A 42 3.05 -3.50 2.62
C GLN A 42 3.41 -3.51 1.15
N LEU A 43 2.50 -3.97 0.32
CA LEU A 43 2.72 -3.93 -1.13
C LEU A 43 2.94 -2.50 -1.59
N LYS A 44 2.10 -1.58 -1.13
CA LYS A 44 2.25 -0.18 -1.50
C LYS A 44 3.60 0.37 -1.05
N MET A 45 4.02 0.04 0.17
CA MET A 45 5.30 0.51 0.68
C MET A 45 6.46 -0.03 -0.14
N HIS A 46 6.39 -1.30 -0.53
CA HIS A 46 7.45 -1.89 -1.35
C HIS A 46 7.48 -1.30 -2.75
N GLU A 47 6.31 -1.01 -3.31
CA GLU A 47 6.25 -0.36 -4.61
C GLU A 47 6.87 1.03 -4.56
N ASP A 48 6.60 1.78 -3.49
CA ASP A 48 7.21 3.10 -3.33
C ASP A 48 8.72 3.00 -3.17
N THR A 49 9.18 2.00 -2.42
CA THR A 49 10.60 1.78 -2.25
C THR A 49 11.27 1.43 -3.57
N LEU A 50 10.62 0.56 -4.36
CA LEU A 50 11.15 0.21 -5.67
C LEU A 50 11.29 1.43 -6.57
N LYS A 51 10.28 2.29 -6.56
CA LYS A 51 10.33 3.50 -7.37
C LYS A 51 11.49 4.38 -6.93
N LEU A 52 11.67 4.55 -5.63
CA LEU A 52 12.76 5.37 -5.12
C LEU A 52 14.12 4.79 -5.49
N LEU A 53 14.26 3.47 -5.37
CA LEU A 53 15.51 2.81 -5.71
C LEU A 53 15.80 2.92 -7.20
N SER A 54 14.77 2.87 -8.04
CA SER A 54 14.96 3.03 -9.48
C SER A 54 15.47 4.42 -9.80
N ILE A 55 14.93 5.44 -9.13
CA ILE A 55 15.40 6.80 -9.32
C ILE A 55 16.85 6.93 -8.86
N SER A 56 17.20 6.33 -7.73
CA SER A 56 18.56 6.35 -7.23
C SER A 56 19.51 5.67 -8.19
N ARG A 57 19.11 4.52 -8.73
CA ARG A 57 19.93 3.81 -9.69
C ARG A 57 20.18 4.67 -10.92
N ASP A 58 19.15 5.30 -11.43
CA ASP A 58 19.29 6.12 -12.63
C ASP A 58 20.22 7.29 -12.39
N TYR A 59 20.10 7.89 -11.20
CA TYR A 59 20.99 9.00 -10.84
C TYR A 59 22.45 8.53 -10.80
N LEU A 60 22.69 7.37 -10.19
CA LEU A 60 24.04 6.84 -10.07
C LEU A 60 24.61 6.43 -11.44
N VAL A 61 23.76 5.89 -12.29
CA VAL A 61 24.20 5.56 -13.65
C VAL A 61 24.63 6.83 -14.39
N ASN A 62 23.85 7.89 -14.24
CA ASN A 62 24.21 9.15 -14.90
C ASN A 62 25.49 9.74 -14.33
N GLN A 63 25.68 9.66 -13.02
CA GLN A 63 26.93 10.10 -12.41
C GLN A 63 28.11 9.34 -12.95
N LEU A 64 27.98 8.04 -13.04
CA LEU A 64 29.06 7.22 -13.56
C LEU A 64 29.40 7.59 -14.99
N ARG A 65 28.37 7.76 -15.80
CA ARG A 65 28.57 8.13 -17.20
C ARG A 65 29.35 9.45 -17.30
N GLU A 66 28.98 10.44 -16.49
CA GLU A 66 29.68 11.71 -16.53
C GLU A 66 31.11 11.59 -16.07
N LYS A 67 31.35 10.79 -15.03
CA LYS A 67 32.71 10.60 -14.53
C LYS A 67 33.59 9.87 -15.51
N LEU A 68 33.02 8.92 -16.24
CA LEU A 68 33.78 8.18 -17.22
C LEU A 68 34.19 9.02 -18.41
N LYS A 69 33.43 10.07 -18.71
CA LYS A 69 33.83 10.98 -19.78
C LYS A 69 35.17 11.64 -19.52
N ASN A 70 35.51 11.85 -18.26
CA ASN A 70 36.76 12.50 -17.91
C ASN A 70 37.96 11.59 -18.00
N ILE A 71 37.75 10.29 -18.13
CA ILE A 71 38.85 9.35 -18.22
C ILE A 71 39.48 9.33 -19.59
N ASP A 72 38.69 9.57 -20.60
CA ASP A 72 39.20 9.61 -21.96
C ASP A 72 40.06 10.84 -22.19
#